data_416ce414381d2000254e538f2cc92518
#
_entry.id   416ce414381d2000254e538f2cc92518
#
_cell.length_a   1.000
_cell.length_b   1.000
_cell.length_c   1.000
_cell.angle_alpha   90.00
_cell.angle_beta   90.00
_cell.angle_gamma   90.00
#
_symmetry.space_group_name_H-M   'P 1'
#
loop_
_entity.id
_entity.type
_entity.pdbx_description
1 polymer ?
#
loop_
_entity_poly.entity_id
_entity_poly.type
_entity_poly.pdbx_seq_one_letter_code
_entity_poly.pdbx_strand_id
1 'polypeptide(L)'
;MKTKFKKIILLTFLLFVYVFLSAQSYATAISNNLSTAVFRLHVLANSNSDEDQNLKLKVRDSLLNYMNGLCSNCSTKQEAISIANEHKDDFQKIAEQTIKENGYDYTAKINIDNFYFPTKNYGDISLPAGYYDALRVEIGEAKGKNWWCVMFPSLCFIDVSSGVVDDNAKENLQDNLQKESYDIISDSKKPDIKLKFKLIEVFAENNLFTISKNK
;
A
#
# COMPACT_ATOMS: atom_id res chain seq x y z
N MET A 1 52.49 1.86 -15.51
CA MET A 1 51.43 0.83 -15.37
C MET A 1 50.54 1.08 -14.17
N LYS A 2 51.06 1.30 -12.97
CA LYS A 2 50.28 1.53 -11.72
C LYS A 2 49.30 2.74 -11.76
N THR A 3 49.64 3.82 -12.43
CA THR A 3 48.79 5.03 -12.55
C THR A 3 47.61 4.82 -13.51
N LYS A 4 47.78 4.11 -14.62
CA LYS A 4 46.66 3.75 -15.52
C LYS A 4 45.70 2.83 -14.83
N PHE A 5 46.17 1.86 -14.06
CA PHE A 5 45.35 0.92 -13.27
C PHE A 5 44.53 1.65 -12.20
N LYS A 6 45.14 2.59 -11.46
CA LYS A 6 44.41 3.43 -10.48
C LYS A 6 43.30 4.26 -11.13
N LYS A 7 43.54 4.82 -12.33
CA LYS A 7 42.52 5.58 -13.07
C LYS A 7 41.36 4.70 -13.52
N ILE A 8 41.63 3.46 -13.97
CA ILE A 8 40.61 2.53 -14.36
C ILE A 8 39.73 2.17 -13.14
N ILE A 9 40.35 1.83 -11.98
CA ILE A 9 39.60 1.56 -10.75
C ILE A 9 38.74 2.75 -10.35
N LEU A 10 39.24 3.96 -10.40
CA LEU A 10 38.50 5.16 -10.09
C LEU A 10 37.31 5.34 -11.03
N LEU A 11 37.49 5.15 -12.33
CA LEU A 11 36.42 5.28 -13.32
C LEU A 11 35.35 4.21 -13.16
N THR A 12 35.75 2.94 -12.88
CA THR A 12 34.77 1.87 -12.62
C THR A 12 34.00 2.12 -11.33
N PHE A 13 34.65 2.63 -10.29
CA PHE A 13 33.97 3.03 -9.05
C PHE A 13 32.96 4.16 -9.29
N LEU A 14 33.37 5.21 -10.02
CA LEU A 14 32.46 6.32 -10.35
C LEU A 14 31.26 5.86 -11.20
N LEU A 15 31.49 4.96 -12.16
CA LEU A 15 30.43 4.34 -12.95
C LEU A 15 29.47 3.56 -12.05
N PHE A 16 29.99 2.76 -11.12
CA PHE A 16 29.17 2.01 -10.18
C PHE A 16 28.32 2.93 -9.29
N VAL A 17 28.91 4.00 -8.74
CA VAL A 17 28.20 5.01 -7.95
C VAL A 17 27.10 5.68 -8.79
N TYR A 18 27.40 6.05 -10.04
CA TYR A 18 26.42 6.64 -10.94
C TYR A 18 25.23 5.70 -11.19
N VAL A 19 25.49 4.43 -11.53
CA VAL A 19 24.43 3.43 -11.76
C VAL A 19 23.61 3.21 -10.50
N PHE A 20 24.26 3.13 -9.33
CA PHE A 20 23.56 2.96 -8.05
C PHE A 20 22.62 4.14 -7.75
N LEU A 21 23.11 5.38 -7.86
CA LEU A 21 22.31 6.58 -7.62
C LEU A 21 21.15 6.71 -8.63
N SER A 22 21.40 6.34 -9.88
CA SER A 22 20.35 6.34 -10.92
C SER A 22 19.26 5.32 -10.62
N ALA A 23 19.63 4.10 -10.20
CA ALA A 23 18.68 3.04 -9.82
C ALA A 23 17.85 3.45 -8.58
N GLN A 24 18.50 4.09 -7.60
CA GLN A 24 17.80 4.58 -6.41
C GLN A 24 16.82 5.70 -6.76
N SER A 25 17.24 6.67 -7.56
CA SER A 25 16.37 7.78 -8.02
C SER A 25 15.15 7.25 -8.77
N TYR A 26 15.36 6.29 -9.67
CA TYR A 26 14.28 5.60 -10.39
C TYR A 26 13.31 4.90 -9.46
N ALA A 27 13.81 4.07 -8.53
CA ALA A 27 12.98 3.33 -7.59
C ALA A 27 12.16 4.28 -6.69
N THR A 28 12.78 5.37 -6.23
CA THR A 28 12.11 6.40 -5.43
C THR A 28 11.00 7.10 -6.22
N ALA A 29 11.26 7.46 -7.49
CA ALA A 29 10.26 8.12 -8.34
C ALA A 29 9.03 7.23 -8.55
N ILE A 30 9.22 5.94 -8.85
CA ILE A 30 8.12 4.98 -9.00
C ILE A 30 7.38 4.78 -7.68
N SER A 31 8.09 4.57 -6.57
CA SER A 31 7.48 4.41 -5.24
C SER A 31 6.64 5.64 -4.85
N ASN A 32 7.14 6.85 -5.07
CA ASN A 32 6.40 8.08 -4.83
C ASN A 32 5.16 8.17 -5.72
N ASN A 33 5.27 7.88 -7.01
CA ASN A 33 4.13 7.90 -7.92
C ASN A 33 3.04 6.89 -7.47
N LEU A 34 3.42 5.66 -7.09
CA LEU A 34 2.48 4.66 -6.56
C LEU A 34 1.85 5.12 -5.24
N SER A 35 2.65 5.66 -4.32
CA SER A 35 2.14 6.13 -3.03
C SER A 35 1.18 7.32 -3.16
N THR A 36 1.31 8.15 -4.20
CA THR A 36 0.39 9.28 -4.46
C THR A 36 -0.93 8.85 -5.09
N ALA A 37 -1.03 7.66 -5.66
CA ALA A 37 -2.23 7.19 -6.37
C ALA A 37 -3.17 6.36 -5.49
N VAL A 38 -2.68 5.75 -4.40
CA VAL A 38 -3.47 4.82 -3.60
C VAL A 38 -3.63 5.26 -2.14
N PHE A 39 -4.85 5.10 -1.60
CA PHE A 39 -5.14 5.16 -0.18
C PHE A 39 -5.41 3.76 0.33
N ARG A 40 -4.67 3.30 1.33
CA ARG A 40 -4.69 1.89 1.75
C ARG A 40 -5.54 1.67 2.99
N LEU A 41 -5.88 0.39 3.25
CA LEU A 41 -6.53 -0.06 4.46
C LEU A 41 -5.67 -1.12 5.14
N HIS A 42 -5.46 -0.95 6.45
CA HIS A 42 -4.73 -1.88 7.29
C HIS A 42 -5.58 -2.23 8.51
N VAL A 43 -6.02 -3.48 8.62
CA VAL A 43 -6.82 -3.96 9.76
C VAL A 43 -6.03 -5.00 10.54
N LEU A 44 -5.87 -4.76 11.86
CA LEU A 44 -5.22 -5.66 12.80
C LEU A 44 -6.29 -6.37 13.65
N ALA A 45 -6.26 -7.70 13.67
CA ALA A 45 -7.12 -8.48 14.54
C ALA A 45 -6.65 -8.41 15.99
N ASN A 46 -7.55 -8.63 16.95
CA ASN A 46 -7.24 -8.75 18.37
C ASN A 46 -6.20 -9.87 18.61
N SER A 47 -6.42 -11.06 18.05
CA SER A 47 -5.52 -12.21 18.16
C SER A 47 -5.44 -13.01 16.86
N ASN A 48 -4.75 -14.17 16.92
CA ASN A 48 -4.64 -15.10 15.79
C ASN A 48 -5.71 -16.23 15.82
N SER A 49 -6.68 -16.19 16.75
CA SER A 49 -7.78 -17.16 16.75
C SER A 49 -8.61 -17.02 15.46
N ASP A 50 -9.25 -18.09 15.05
CA ASP A 50 -10.09 -18.10 13.84
C ASP A 50 -11.27 -17.12 13.99
N GLU A 51 -11.84 -17.01 15.20
CA GLU A 51 -12.92 -16.10 15.52
C GLU A 51 -12.48 -14.63 15.34
N ASP A 52 -11.31 -14.23 15.89
CA ASP A 52 -10.79 -12.89 15.76
C ASP A 52 -10.39 -12.57 14.31
N GLN A 53 -9.88 -13.57 13.58
CA GLN A 53 -9.57 -13.40 12.15
C GLN A 53 -10.86 -13.21 11.33
N ASN A 54 -11.94 -13.95 11.63
CA ASN A 54 -13.25 -13.77 10.99
C ASN A 54 -13.87 -12.41 11.34
N LEU A 55 -13.81 -12.00 12.61
CA LEU A 55 -14.27 -10.68 13.05
C LEU A 55 -13.56 -9.55 12.29
N LYS A 56 -12.23 -9.62 12.17
CA LYS A 56 -11.44 -8.67 11.39
C LYS A 56 -11.96 -8.51 9.97
N LEU A 57 -12.32 -9.61 9.30
CA LEU A 57 -12.85 -9.56 7.93
C LEU A 57 -14.21 -8.86 7.87
N LYS A 58 -15.08 -9.09 8.84
CA LYS A 58 -16.39 -8.41 8.94
C LYS A 58 -16.21 -6.90 9.17
N VAL A 59 -15.32 -6.50 10.07
CA VAL A 59 -15.00 -5.09 10.31
C VAL A 59 -14.44 -4.45 9.03
N ARG A 60 -13.50 -5.12 8.35
CA ARG A 60 -13.00 -4.66 7.04
C ARG A 60 -14.13 -4.40 6.06
N ASP A 61 -15.06 -5.35 5.90
CA ASP A 61 -16.12 -5.27 4.91
C ASP A 61 -17.10 -4.13 5.22
N SER A 62 -17.45 -3.94 6.50
CA SER A 62 -18.30 -2.81 6.93
C SER A 62 -17.64 -1.45 6.61
N LEU A 63 -16.35 -1.31 6.88
CA LEU A 63 -15.62 -0.07 6.61
C LEU A 63 -15.45 0.20 5.12
N LEU A 64 -15.20 -0.83 4.31
CA LEU A 64 -15.11 -0.70 2.86
C LEU A 64 -16.45 -0.31 2.25
N ASN A 65 -17.54 -0.94 2.68
CA ASN A 65 -18.89 -0.59 2.21
C ASN A 65 -19.22 0.86 2.54
N TYR A 66 -18.89 1.32 3.74
CA TYR A 66 -19.08 2.72 4.14
C TYR A 66 -18.26 3.67 3.27
N MET A 67 -16.96 3.40 3.10
CA MET A 67 -16.09 4.22 2.26
C MET A 67 -16.57 4.27 0.81
N ASN A 68 -16.98 3.13 0.23
CA ASN A 68 -17.48 3.08 -1.14
C ASN A 68 -18.75 3.92 -1.31
N GLY A 69 -19.62 3.98 -0.30
CA GLY A 69 -20.78 4.86 -0.29
C GLY A 69 -20.40 6.35 -0.31
N LEU A 70 -19.42 6.72 0.52
CA LEU A 70 -18.95 8.12 0.62
C LEU A 70 -18.15 8.55 -0.62
N CYS A 71 -17.37 7.65 -1.19
CA CYS A 71 -16.39 7.93 -2.23
C CYS A 71 -16.81 7.44 -3.62
N SER A 72 -18.11 7.29 -3.85
CA SER A 72 -18.65 6.85 -5.14
C SER A 72 -18.27 7.77 -6.32
N ASN A 73 -18.01 9.03 -6.05
CA ASN A 73 -17.60 10.04 -7.02
C ASN A 73 -16.16 10.54 -6.82
N CYS A 74 -15.37 9.91 -5.96
CA CYS A 74 -13.98 10.29 -5.77
C CYS A 74 -13.17 10.00 -7.03
N SER A 75 -12.41 10.98 -7.49
CA SER A 75 -11.51 10.86 -8.63
C SER A 75 -10.05 10.77 -8.20
N THR A 76 -9.72 11.20 -6.98
CA THR A 76 -8.35 11.28 -6.49
C THR A 76 -8.19 10.69 -5.09
N LYS A 77 -6.98 10.23 -4.80
CA LYS A 77 -6.60 9.80 -3.45
C LYS A 77 -6.82 10.90 -2.41
N GLN A 78 -6.53 12.15 -2.75
CA GLN A 78 -6.65 13.29 -1.82
C GLN A 78 -8.10 13.51 -1.38
N GLU A 79 -9.05 13.39 -2.32
CA GLU A 79 -10.48 13.44 -2.00
C GLU A 79 -10.86 12.29 -1.05
N ALA A 80 -10.40 11.08 -1.34
CA ALA A 80 -10.64 9.91 -0.49
C ALA A 80 -10.10 10.09 0.93
N ILE A 81 -8.88 10.63 1.09
CA ILE A 81 -8.28 10.93 2.39
C ILE A 81 -9.04 12.04 3.12
N SER A 82 -9.46 13.09 2.41
CA SER A 82 -10.23 14.19 3.01
C SER A 82 -11.54 13.68 3.59
N ILE A 83 -12.28 12.90 2.81
CA ILE A 83 -13.54 12.26 3.24
C ILE A 83 -13.30 11.32 4.42
N ALA A 84 -12.26 10.47 4.35
CA ALA A 84 -11.95 9.57 5.44
C ALA A 84 -11.61 10.31 6.75
N ASN A 85 -10.94 11.45 6.68
CA ASN A 85 -10.65 12.28 7.86
C ASN A 85 -11.90 12.95 8.41
N GLU A 86 -12.78 13.46 7.55
CA GLU A 86 -14.06 14.08 7.94
C GLU A 86 -14.97 13.07 8.66
N HIS A 87 -14.98 11.81 8.19
CA HIS A 87 -15.80 10.72 8.73
C HIS A 87 -15.06 9.78 9.67
N LYS A 88 -13.90 10.20 10.23
CA LYS A 88 -13.06 9.32 11.06
C LYS A 88 -13.82 8.73 12.25
N ASP A 89 -14.63 9.54 12.92
CA ASP A 89 -15.43 9.09 14.07
C ASP A 89 -16.53 8.10 13.67
N ASP A 90 -17.06 8.24 12.46
CA ASP A 90 -18.06 7.30 11.95
C ASP A 90 -17.43 5.97 11.57
N PHE A 91 -16.21 5.96 10.99
CA PHE A 91 -15.44 4.73 10.79
C PHE A 91 -15.22 3.99 12.12
N GLN A 92 -14.91 4.72 13.20
CA GLN A 92 -14.72 4.11 14.53
C GLN A 92 -16.03 3.52 15.05
N LYS A 93 -17.14 4.25 14.99
CA LYS A 93 -18.48 3.77 15.40
C LYS A 93 -18.89 2.53 14.62
N ILE A 94 -18.71 2.51 13.28
CA ILE A 94 -19.03 1.37 12.43
C ILE A 94 -18.20 0.14 12.82
N ALA A 95 -16.90 0.32 13.06
CA ALA A 95 -16.03 -0.77 13.50
C ALA A 95 -16.52 -1.35 14.85
N GLU A 96 -16.77 -0.49 15.84
CA GLU A 96 -17.23 -0.89 17.18
C GLU A 96 -18.64 -1.52 17.15
N GLN A 97 -19.53 -0.98 16.32
CA GLN A 97 -20.86 -1.56 16.12
C GLN A 97 -20.75 -2.96 15.50
N THR A 98 -19.93 -3.12 14.45
CA THR A 98 -19.71 -4.44 13.82
C THR A 98 -19.13 -5.44 14.83
N ILE A 99 -18.19 -5.02 15.67
CA ILE A 99 -17.62 -5.85 16.74
C ILE A 99 -18.71 -6.31 17.71
N LYS A 100 -19.55 -5.38 18.18
CA LYS A 100 -20.62 -5.65 19.12
C LYS A 100 -21.72 -6.54 18.56
N GLU A 101 -22.14 -6.31 17.31
CA GLU A 101 -23.14 -7.13 16.62
C GLU A 101 -22.69 -8.59 16.42
N ASN A 102 -21.36 -8.82 16.44
CA ASN A 102 -20.78 -10.15 16.38
C ASN A 102 -20.48 -10.77 17.76
N GLY A 103 -20.95 -10.14 18.86
CA GLY A 103 -20.88 -10.70 20.20
C GLY A 103 -19.55 -10.45 20.94
N TYR A 104 -18.77 -9.44 20.53
CA TYR A 104 -17.50 -9.08 21.18
C TYR A 104 -17.58 -7.70 21.84
N ASP A 105 -16.79 -7.52 22.90
CA ASP A 105 -16.68 -6.24 23.63
C ASP A 105 -15.34 -5.52 23.37
N TYR A 106 -14.68 -5.81 22.24
CA TYR A 106 -13.45 -5.14 21.87
C TYR A 106 -13.70 -3.70 21.46
N THR A 107 -12.77 -2.82 21.78
CA THR A 107 -12.71 -1.46 21.22
C THR A 107 -12.03 -1.49 19.86
N ALA A 108 -12.32 -0.51 19.01
CA ALA A 108 -11.59 -0.25 17.79
C ALA A 108 -10.86 1.09 17.90
N LYS A 109 -9.66 1.18 17.32
CA LYS A 109 -8.92 2.43 17.20
C LYS A 109 -8.64 2.72 15.73
N ILE A 110 -9.05 3.89 15.27
CA ILE A 110 -8.87 4.34 13.88
C ILE A 110 -7.77 5.40 13.82
N ASN A 111 -6.77 5.18 12.97
CA ASN A 111 -5.75 6.16 12.66
C ASN A 111 -5.62 6.31 11.14
N ILE A 112 -5.50 7.55 10.68
CA ILE A 112 -5.22 7.89 9.28
C ILE A 112 -3.87 8.58 9.28
N ASP A 113 -2.87 7.91 8.70
CA ASP A 113 -1.49 8.40 8.68
C ASP A 113 -0.69 7.63 7.60
N ASN A 114 0.59 7.91 7.50
CA ASN A 114 1.51 7.22 6.60
C ASN A 114 2.14 6.00 7.30
N PHE A 115 1.87 4.79 6.78
CA PHE A 115 2.33 3.52 7.35
C PHE A 115 3.13 2.70 6.36
N TYR A 116 4.07 1.90 6.88
CA TYR A 116 4.79 0.92 6.07
C TYR A 116 3.90 -0.28 5.73
N PHE A 117 3.90 -0.66 4.45
CA PHE A 117 3.22 -1.83 3.92
C PHE A 117 4.22 -2.77 3.27
N PRO A 118 4.12 -4.09 3.50
CA PRO A 118 4.86 -5.07 2.74
C PRO A 118 4.31 -5.16 1.32
N THR A 119 5.09 -5.76 0.41
CA THR A 119 4.60 -6.13 -0.93
C THR A 119 3.35 -6.97 -0.85
N LYS A 120 2.33 -6.61 -1.63
CA LYS A 120 1.04 -7.31 -1.71
C LYS A 120 0.58 -7.47 -3.14
N ASN A 121 0.04 -8.66 -3.43
CA ASN A 121 -0.56 -8.98 -4.70
C ASN A 121 -2.09 -8.97 -4.57
N TYR A 122 -2.73 -8.31 -5.51
CA TYR A 122 -4.19 -8.19 -5.65
C TYR A 122 -4.55 -8.70 -7.05
N GLY A 123 -4.74 -10.02 -7.18
CA GLY A 123 -4.94 -10.63 -8.49
C GLY A 123 -3.76 -10.38 -9.43
N ASP A 124 -4.00 -9.62 -10.48
CA ASP A 124 -3.04 -9.24 -11.50
C ASP A 124 -2.28 -7.93 -11.19
N ILE A 125 -2.68 -7.20 -10.13
CA ILE A 125 -1.98 -6.01 -9.64
C ILE A 125 -1.09 -6.35 -8.44
N SER A 126 0.15 -5.87 -8.46
CA SER A 126 1.11 -6.04 -7.36
C SER A 126 1.62 -4.68 -6.87
N LEU A 127 1.41 -4.36 -5.60
CA LEU A 127 1.97 -3.15 -5.00
C LEU A 127 3.25 -3.47 -4.22
N PRO A 128 4.36 -2.77 -4.48
CA PRO A 128 5.62 -2.98 -3.78
C PRO A 128 5.53 -2.56 -2.31
N ALA A 129 6.46 -3.05 -1.50
CA ALA A 129 6.67 -2.57 -0.15
C ALA A 129 6.99 -1.07 -0.16
N GLY A 130 6.54 -0.35 0.85
CA GLY A 130 6.77 1.09 0.96
C GLY A 130 5.85 1.77 1.97
N TYR A 131 6.00 3.09 2.07
CA TYR A 131 5.15 3.92 2.91
C TYR A 131 3.97 4.45 2.10
N TYR A 132 2.76 4.24 2.63
CA TYR A 132 1.50 4.63 2.01
C TYR A 132 0.60 5.30 3.03
N ASP A 133 -0.15 6.32 2.61
CA ASP A 133 -1.23 6.83 3.42
C ASP A 133 -2.32 5.77 3.53
N ALA A 134 -2.79 5.54 4.76
CA ALA A 134 -3.75 4.48 5.03
C ALA A 134 -4.66 4.80 6.21
N LEU A 135 -5.86 4.25 6.15
CA LEU A 135 -6.71 4.07 7.32
C LEU A 135 -6.31 2.77 8.01
N ARG A 136 -5.82 2.89 9.25
CA ARG A 136 -5.42 1.77 10.09
C ARG A 136 -6.44 1.54 11.19
N VAL A 137 -6.86 0.30 11.33
CA VAL A 137 -7.85 -0.17 12.30
C VAL A 137 -7.20 -1.18 13.23
N GLU A 138 -7.19 -0.90 14.51
CA GLU A 138 -6.68 -1.77 15.56
C GLU A 138 -7.86 -2.29 16.37
N ILE A 139 -8.11 -3.61 16.33
CA ILE A 139 -9.20 -4.27 17.05
C ILE A 139 -8.64 -4.88 18.33
N GLY A 140 -9.19 -4.49 19.48
CA GLY A 140 -8.76 -4.98 20.79
C GLY A 140 -7.26 -4.77 21.05
N GLU A 141 -6.52 -5.86 21.28
CA GLU A 141 -5.06 -5.80 21.54
C GLU A 141 -4.22 -5.65 20.27
N ALA A 142 -4.82 -5.77 19.07
CA ALA A 142 -4.16 -5.65 17.77
C ALA A 142 -2.91 -6.55 17.61
N LYS A 143 -2.90 -7.73 18.24
CA LYS A 143 -1.79 -8.70 18.22
C LYS A 143 -1.93 -9.79 17.18
N GLY A 144 -3.05 -9.80 16.44
CA GLY A 144 -3.34 -10.80 15.41
C GLY A 144 -2.74 -10.48 14.06
N LYS A 145 -2.95 -11.40 13.10
CA LYS A 145 -2.51 -11.23 11.70
C LYS A 145 -3.18 -10.02 11.07
N ASN A 146 -2.38 -9.30 10.32
CA ASN A 146 -2.77 -8.12 9.58
C ASN A 146 -3.57 -8.46 8.31
N TRP A 147 -4.52 -7.58 7.96
CA TRP A 147 -5.12 -7.51 6.63
C TRP A 147 -4.63 -6.24 5.94
N TRP A 148 -4.14 -6.40 4.72
CA TRP A 148 -3.57 -5.33 3.92
C TRP A 148 -4.34 -5.21 2.62
N CYS A 149 -4.98 -4.05 2.37
CA CYS A 149 -5.61 -3.82 1.08
C CYS A 149 -5.53 -2.36 0.61
N VAL A 150 -6.23 -2.03 -0.48
CA VAL A 150 -6.33 -0.67 -1.01
C VAL A 150 -7.80 -0.25 -0.91
N MET A 151 -8.04 0.86 -0.23
CA MET A 151 -9.37 1.42 -0.01
C MET A 151 -9.79 2.31 -1.19
N PHE A 152 -8.84 3.04 -1.77
CA PHE A 152 -9.07 3.86 -2.96
C PHE A 152 -7.84 3.81 -3.91
N PRO A 153 -8.00 3.55 -5.21
CA PRO A 153 -9.17 2.88 -5.81
C PRO A 153 -9.42 1.52 -5.14
N SER A 154 -10.67 1.06 -5.05
CA SER A 154 -11.00 -0.14 -4.30
C SER A 154 -10.45 -1.41 -4.95
N LEU A 155 -9.37 -1.98 -4.37
CA LEU A 155 -8.79 -3.28 -4.75
C LEU A 155 -9.05 -4.36 -3.69
N CYS A 156 -9.92 -4.10 -2.72
CA CYS A 156 -10.19 -5.06 -1.63
C CYS A 156 -11.15 -6.17 -2.04
N PHE A 157 -11.98 -5.93 -3.04
CA PHE A 157 -12.92 -6.89 -3.60
C PHE A 157 -12.35 -7.45 -4.91
N ILE A 158 -11.43 -8.41 -4.77
CA ILE A 158 -11.00 -9.22 -5.90
C ILE A 158 -12.11 -10.26 -6.11
N ASP A 159 -12.58 -10.42 -7.33
CA ASP A 159 -13.44 -11.55 -7.66
C ASP A 159 -12.65 -12.85 -7.40
N VAL A 160 -13.07 -13.56 -6.33
CA VAL A 160 -12.41 -14.80 -5.88
C VAL A 160 -12.46 -15.88 -6.96
N SER A 161 -13.40 -15.78 -7.90
CA SER A 161 -13.56 -16.74 -8.99
C SER A 161 -12.58 -16.53 -10.14
N SER A 162 -12.24 -15.27 -10.45
CA SER A 162 -11.35 -14.92 -11.56
C SER A 162 -9.92 -14.58 -11.09
N GLY A 163 -9.76 -14.16 -9.83
CA GLY A 163 -8.48 -13.64 -9.31
C GLY A 163 -8.03 -12.36 -9.99
N VAL A 164 -8.95 -11.62 -10.60
CA VAL A 164 -8.68 -10.40 -11.38
C VAL A 164 -9.29 -9.21 -10.65
N VAL A 165 -8.59 -8.08 -10.68
CA VAL A 165 -9.11 -6.81 -10.17
C VAL A 165 -10.19 -6.27 -11.10
N ASP A 166 -11.21 -5.65 -10.55
CA ASP A 166 -12.29 -4.99 -11.30
C ASP A 166 -11.72 -3.97 -12.32
N ASP A 167 -12.31 -3.92 -13.51
CA ASP A 167 -11.83 -3.08 -14.60
C ASP A 167 -11.95 -1.57 -14.26
N ASN A 168 -12.98 -1.15 -13.52
CA ASN A 168 -13.11 0.25 -13.09
C ASN A 168 -11.98 0.64 -12.12
N ALA A 169 -11.57 -0.27 -11.24
CA ALA A 169 -10.45 -0.04 -10.33
C ALA A 169 -9.11 0.04 -11.08
N LYS A 170 -8.94 -0.74 -12.15
CA LYS A 170 -7.77 -0.66 -13.04
C LYS A 170 -7.73 0.66 -13.81
N GLU A 171 -8.86 1.09 -14.37
CA GLU A 171 -8.98 2.36 -15.07
C GLU A 171 -8.64 3.53 -14.15
N ASN A 172 -9.20 3.56 -12.94
CA ASN A 172 -8.86 4.56 -11.93
C ASN A 172 -7.36 4.56 -11.56
N LEU A 173 -6.74 3.39 -11.43
CA LEU A 173 -5.30 3.30 -11.20
C LEU A 173 -4.50 3.83 -12.39
N GLN A 174 -4.92 3.50 -13.61
CA GLN A 174 -4.25 3.92 -14.84
C GLN A 174 -4.33 5.43 -15.04
N ASP A 175 -5.46 6.05 -14.71
CA ASP A 175 -5.67 7.49 -14.82
C ASP A 175 -4.85 8.28 -13.78
N ASN A 176 -4.62 7.71 -12.61
CA ASN A 176 -3.89 8.34 -11.51
C ASN A 176 -2.39 7.99 -11.45
N LEU A 177 -1.90 7.11 -12.32
CA LEU A 177 -0.50 6.68 -12.37
C LEU A 177 0.17 7.07 -13.67
N GLN A 178 1.48 7.33 -13.59
CA GLN A 178 2.29 7.35 -14.80
C GLN A 178 2.29 5.96 -15.44
N LYS A 179 2.25 5.91 -16.78
CA LYS A 179 2.19 4.65 -17.52
C LYS A 179 3.25 3.64 -17.07
N GLU A 180 4.48 4.06 -16.85
CA GLU A 180 5.56 3.17 -16.42
C GLU A 180 5.29 2.56 -15.04
N SER A 181 4.71 3.34 -14.10
CA SER A 181 4.32 2.86 -12.77
C SER A 181 3.20 1.82 -12.87
N TYR A 182 2.21 2.07 -13.71
CA TYR A 182 1.12 1.13 -13.96
C TYR A 182 1.62 -0.19 -14.58
N ASP A 183 2.46 -0.12 -15.62
CA ASP A 183 3.05 -1.29 -16.28
C ASP A 183 3.85 -2.16 -15.27
N ILE A 184 4.54 -1.53 -14.32
CA ILE A 184 5.30 -2.24 -13.29
C ILE A 184 4.39 -3.03 -12.35
N ILE A 185 3.27 -2.49 -11.95
CA ILE A 185 2.36 -3.14 -11.00
C ILE A 185 1.42 -4.16 -11.66
N SER A 186 1.05 -3.96 -12.93
CA SER A 186 0.13 -4.83 -13.67
C SER A 186 0.82 -6.01 -14.35
N ASP A 187 2.08 -5.87 -14.73
CA ASP A 187 2.85 -6.86 -15.49
C ASP A 187 4.02 -7.49 -14.68
N SER A 188 3.89 -7.52 -13.35
CA SER A 188 4.93 -7.98 -12.42
C SER A 188 5.48 -9.40 -12.71
N LYS A 189 4.84 -10.15 -13.60
CA LYS A 189 5.30 -11.49 -14.05
C LYS A 189 6.36 -11.44 -15.14
N LYS A 190 6.51 -10.34 -15.88
CA LYS A 190 7.53 -10.19 -16.93
C LYS A 190 8.94 -10.07 -16.30
N PRO A 191 9.99 -10.71 -16.86
CA PRO A 191 11.32 -10.76 -16.24
C PRO A 191 11.97 -9.38 -16.03
N ASP A 192 11.84 -8.45 -16.97
CA ASP A 192 12.35 -7.09 -16.89
C ASP A 192 11.61 -6.25 -15.84
N ILE A 193 10.31 -6.45 -15.73
CA ILE A 193 9.46 -5.80 -14.73
C ILE A 193 9.73 -6.38 -13.34
N LYS A 194 9.97 -7.69 -13.22
CA LYS A 194 10.38 -8.29 -11.95
C LYS A 194 11.67 -7.66 -11.39
N LEU A 195 12.63 -7.36 -12.27
CA LEU A 195 13.88 -6.72 -11.84
C LEU A 195 13.63 -5.30 -11.32
N LYS A 196 12.82 -4.50 -12.05
CA LYS A 196 12.44 -3.14 -11.64
C LYS A 196 11.66 -3.16 -10.31
N PHE A 197 10.70 -4.07 -10.18
CA PHE A 197 9.91 -4.25 -8.98
C PHE A 197 10.80 -4.61 -7.78
N LYS A 198 11.76 -5.53 -7.98
CA LYS A 198 12.71 -5.93 -6.93
C LYS A 198 13.65 -4.81 -6.51
N LEU A 199 14.06 -3.96 -7.43
CA LEU A 199 14.82 -2.75 -7.10
C LEU A 199 14.01 -1.81 -6.19
N ILE A 200 12.73 -1.58 -6.52
CA ILE A 200 11.84 -0.74 -5.70
C ILE A 200 11.74 -1.31 -4.27
N GLU A 201 11.50 -2.62 -4.13
CA GLU A 201 11.44 -3.27 -2.82
C GLU A 201 12.73 -3.06 -2.00
N VAL A 202 13.89 -3.35 -2.61
CA VAL A 202 15.20 -3.25 -1.92
C VAL A 202 15.45 -1.83 -1.42
N PHE A 203 15.12 -0.81 -2.21
CA PHE A 203 15.31 0.58 -1.78
C PHE A 203 14.23 1.05 -0.78
N ALA A 204 13.01 0.54 -0.86
CA ALA A 204 11.96 0.85 0.10
C ALA A 204 12.21 0.21 1.48
N GLU A 205 12.67 -1.05 1.51
CA GLU A 205 12.93 -1.78 2.76
C GLU A 205 14.18 -1.26 3.50
N ASN A 206 15.24 -0.90 2.77
CA ASN A 206 16.51 -0.53 3.39
C ASN A 206 16.56 0.91 3.91
N ASN A 207 15.52 1.73 3.68
CA ASN A 207 15.35 3.08 4.26
C ASN A 207 16.64 3.94 4.28
N LEU A 208 17.53 3.73 3.29
CA LEU A 208 18.87 4.32 3.28
C LEU A 208 18.85 5.85 3.23
N PHE A 209 17.70 6.47 2.93
CA PHE A 209 17.52 7.92 2.90
C PHE A 209 16.07 8.35 3.16
N THR A 210 15.44 7.86 4.22
CA THR A 210 14.21 8.52 4.69
C THR A 210 14.62 9.83 5.35
N ILE A 211 14.52 10.92 4.62
CA ILE A 211 14.39 12.22 5.25
C ILE A 211 13.13 12.13 6.10
N SER A 212 13.34 11.98 7.41
CA SER A 212 12.33 12.09 8.44
C SER A 212 11.47 13.33 8.14
N LYS A 213 10.27 13.15 7.62
CA LYS A 213 9.21 14.12 7.85
C LYS A 213 8.68 13.89 9.26
N ASN A 214 9.52 14.27 10.23
CA ASN A 214 9.02 14.63 11.54
C ASN A 214 8.27 15.96 11.38
N LYS A 215 6.96 15.92 11.37
CA LYS A 215 6.06 16.77 12.13
C LYS A 215 4.62 16.41 11.81
#